data_145964376b9595789ef596e0cc4d3b3a
#
_entry.id   145964376b9595789ef596e0cc4d3b3a
#
_cell.length_a   1.000
_cell.length_b   1.000
_cell.length_c   1.000
_cell.angle_alpha   90.00
_cell.angle_beta   90.00
_cell.angle_gamma   90.00
#
_symmetry.space_group_name_H-M   'P 1'
#
loop_
_entity.id
_entity.type
_entity.pdbx_description
1 polymer ?
#
loop_
_entity_poly.entity_id
_entity_poly.type
_entity_poly.pdbx_seq_one_letter_code
_entity_poly.pdbx_strand_id
1 'polypeptide(L)'
;MKNSLILVGTQWGDEGKGKIVDYFSEKFSAVCRFQGGHNAGHTIYNDEKKFVLHLIPSGIFYDHVSCFIGQGVILSLDSLLEEIETIESKGINLDGKLRISRYCSLLLPIHARIDQLREDNKNKIGTTRRGIGPAYEDKTARRLSLIHISEPTRQFCISY
;
A
#
# COMPACT_ATOMS: atom_id res chain seq x y z
N MET A 1 -2.43 21.15 -19.99
CA MET A 1 -1.29 20.17 -19.95
C MET A 1 -1.65 19.11 -18.92
N LYS A 2 -1.46 17.82 -19.27
CA LYS A 2 -1.58 16.75 -18.28
C LYS A 2 -0.31 16.78 -17.43
N ASN A 3 -0.40 17.27 -16.22
CA ASN A 3 0.75 17.34 -15.32
C ASN A 3 0.85 16.01 -14.56
N SER A 4 2.02 15.39 -14.60
CA SER A 4 2.34 14.23 -13.76
C SER A 4 3.41 14.63 -12.76
N LEU A 5 3.27 14.18 -11.49
CA LEU A 5 4.22 14.42 -10.42
C LEU A 5 4.67 13.06 -9.86
N ILE A 6 5.97 12.85 -9.77
CA ILE A 6 6.54 11.66 -9.15
C ILE A 6 7.23 12.11 -7.85
N LEU A 7 6.79 11.55 -6.73
CA LEU A 7 7.38 11.78 -5.41
C LEU A 7 8.24 10.58 -5.02
N VAL A 8 9.53 10.81 -4.85
CA VAL A 8 10.49 9.80 -4.40
C VAL A 8 11.22 10.28 -3.15
N GLY A 9 11.45 9.36 -2.21
CA GLY A 9 12.32 9.62 -1.07
C GLY A 9 13.77 9.36 -1.45
N THR A 10 14.67 10.25 -1.04
CA THR A 10 16.10 10.15 -1.28
C THR A 10 16.89 9.86 -0.01
N GLN A 11 16.19 9.58 1.08
CA GLN A 11 16.73 9.23 2.39
C GLN A 11 16.31 7.79 2.78
N TRP A 12 16.41 7.46 4.03
CA TRP A 12 16.21 6.12 4.59
C TRP A 12 14.75 5.77 4.90
N GLY A 13 13.78 6.58 4.54
CA GLY A 13 12.37 6.49 4.89
C GLY A 13 11.96 7.62 5.85
N ASP A 14 10.69 7.65 6.22
CA ASP A 14 10.10 8.60 7.19
C ASP A 14 10.28 10.11 6.84
N GLU A 15 10.56 10.43 5.57
CA GLU A 15 10.70 11.82 5.11
C GLU A 15 9.35 12.58 5.03
N GLY A 16 8.25 11.94 5.38
CA GLY A 16 6.93 12.55 5.31
C GLY A 16 6.31 12.57 3.90
N LYS A 17 6.72 11.67 3.01
CA LYS A 17 6.17 11.55 1.66
C LYS A 17 4.64 11.50 1.63
N GLY A 18 4.02 10.79 2.58
CA GLY A 18 2.56 10.68 2.66
C GLY A 18 1.86 12.03 2.81
N LYS A 19 2.40 12.94 3.62
CA LYS A 19 1.86 14.31 3.78
C LYS A 19 2.01 15.14 2.52
N ILE A 20 3.13 14.98 1.82
CA ILE A 20 3.37 15.70 0.56
C ILE A 20 2.44 15.17 -0.54
N VAL A 21 2.24 13.85 -0.62
CA VAL A 21 1.25 13.26 -1.53
C VAL A 21 -0.14 13.78 -1.23
N ASP A 22 -0.55 13.81 0.04
CA ASP A 22 -1.85 14.33 0.47
C ASP A 22 -2.04 15.78 0.02
N TYR A 23 -1.07 16.64 0.31
CA TYR A 23 -1.09 18.06 -0.08
C TYR A 23 -1.29 18.28 -1.59
N PHE A 24 -0.70 17.40 -2.41
CA PHE A 24 -0.86 17.51 -3.87
C PHE A 24 -2.07 16.75 -4.41
N SER A 25 -2.65 15.81 -3.66
CA SER A 25 -3.72 14.93 -4.14
C SER A 25 -4.92 15.69 -4.69
N GLU A 26 -5.31 16.77 -4.04
CA GLU A 26 -6.43 17.61 -4.48
C GLU A 26 -6.28 18.16 -5.90
N LYS A 27 -5.03 18.35 -6.37
CA LYS A 27 -4.71 18.95 -7.67
C LYS A 27 -4.65 17.93 -8.82
N PHE A 28 -4.80 16.64 -8.53
CA PHE A 28 -4.68 15.56 -9.49
C PHE A 28 -5.95 14.73 -9.56
N SER A 29 -6.20 14.13 -10.71
CA SER A 29 -7.32 13.19 -10.91
C SER A 29 -7.00 11.76 -10.48
N ALA A 30 -5.74 11.47 -10.20
CA ALA A 30 -5.30 10.14 -9.81
C ALA A 30 -4.06 10.18 -8.90
N VAL A 31 -4.03 9.27 -7.92
CA VAL A 31 -2.86 9.04 -7.05
C VAL A 31 -2.50 7.56 -7.10
N CYS A 32 -1.25 7.26 -7.39
CA CYS A 32 -0.76 5.89 -7.50
C CYS A 32 0.35 5.62 -6.49
N ARG A 33 0.15 4.60 -5.65
CA ARG A 33 1.22 3.99 -4.87
C ARG A 33 1.87 2.90 -5.70
N PHE A 34 3.11 3.11 -6.13
CA PHE A 34 3.76 2.22 -7.09
C PHE A 34 4.66 1.15 -6.45
N GLN A 35 5.06 1.32 -5.18
CA GLN A 35 5.94 0.37 -4.46
C GLN A 35 5.78 0.45 -2.94
N GLY A 36 6.52 -0.40 -2.22
CA GLY A 36 6.49 -0.49 -0.76
C GLY A 36 5.49 -1.54 -0.28
N GLY A 37 5.12 -1.46 0.98
CA GLY A 37 4.15 -2.32 1.64
C GLY A 37 3.52 -1.61 2.83
N HIS A 38 2.94 -2.36 3.75
CA HIS A 38 2.28 -1.82 4.95
C HIS A 38 3.24 -1.58 6.13
N ASN A 39 4.56 -1.62 5.89
CA ASN A 39 5.59 -1.48 6.92
C ASN A 39 5.70 -0.06 7.51
N ALA A 40 5.26 0.96 6.77
CA ALA A 40 5.19 2.33 7.25
C ALA A 40 3.75 2.83 7.20
N GLY A 41 3.37 3.68 8.15
CA GLY A 41 2.08 4.35 8.16
C GLY A 41 2.25 5.86 8.15
N HIS A 42 1.30 6.57 7.59
CA HIS A 42 1.24 8.02 7.66
C HIS A 42 -0.12 8.49 8.16
N THR A 43 -0.09 9.48 9.01
CA THR A 43 -1.31 10.04 9.60
C THR A 43 -1.78 11.22 8.78
N ILE A 44 -3.06 11.21 8.44
CA ILE A 44 -3.77 12.28 7.75
C ILE A 44 -4.96 12.70 8.61
N TYR A 45 -5.30 13.96 8.56
CA TYR A 45 -6.50 14.52 9.17
C TYR A 45 -7.44 14.97 8.06
N ASN A 46 -8.65 14.43 8.05
CA ASN A 46 -9.73 14.84 7.16
C ASN A 46 -10.98 15.14 7.99
N ASP A 47 -11.55 16.35 7.89
CA ASP A 47 -12.69 16.81 8.68
C ASP A 47 -12.54 16.50 10.19
N GLU A 48 -11.40 16.89 10.78
CA GLU A 48 -11.02 16.65 12.19
C GLU A 48 -10.86 15.17 12.57
N LYS A 49 -11.18 14.24 11.66
CA LYS A 49 -10.97 12.80 11.88
C LYS A 49 -9.54 12.40 11.53
N LYS A 50 -8.94 11.64 12.43
CA LYS A 50 -7.60 11.09 12.25
C LYS A 50 -7.67 9.76 11.50
N PHE A 51 -6.90 9.64 10.43
CA PHE A 51 -6.70 8.40 9.67
C PHE A 51 -5.23 8.01 9.67
N VAL A 52 -4.96 6.72 9.79
CA VAL A 52 -3.61 6.16 9.62
C VAL A 52 -3.65 5.26 8.40
N LEU A 53 -2.97 5.68 7.34
CA LEU A 53 -2.91 4.94 6.08
C LEU A 53 -1.60 4.17 5.97
N HIS A 54 -1.69 2.94 5.51
CA HIS A 54 -0.53 2.05 5.29
C HIS A 54 -0.38 1.66 3.81
N LEU A 55 -1.46 1.27 3.16
CA LEU A 55 -1.49 0.78 1.78
C LEU A 55 -2.26 1.72 0.86
N ILE A 56 -3.37 2.26 1.33
CA ILE A 56 -4.27 3.09 0.53
C ILE A 56 -3.65 4.47 0.30
N PRO A 57 -3.63 4.96 -0.96
CA PRO A 57 -3.14 6.31 -1.24
C PRO A 57 -4.02 7.39 -0.61
N SER A 58 -3.41 8.48 -0.14
CA SER A 58 -4.09 9.58 0.54
C SER A 58 -5.12 10.33 -0.33
N GLY A 59 -5.04 10.22 -1.64
CA GLY A 59 -6.06 10.75 -2.55
C GLY A 59 -7.48 10.20 -2.32
N ILE A 60 -7.64 9.14 -1.53
CA ILE A 60 -8.92 8.50 -1.25
C ILE A 60 -9.95 9.43 -0.58
N PHE A 61 -9.48 10.48 0.10
CA PHE A 61 -10.33 11.46 0.78
C PHE A 61 -10.97 12.47 -0.18
N TYR A 62 -10.52 12.54 -1.43
CA TYR A 62 -11.03 13.47 -2.44
C TYR A 62 -11.93 12.74 -3.43
N ASP A 63 -13.17 13.24 -3.65
CA ASP A 63 -14.16 12.54 -4.47
C ASP A 63 -13.79 12.43 -5.95
N HIS A 64 -13.05 13.40 -6.47
CA HIS A 64 -12.62 13.44 -7.86
C HIS A 64 -11.32 12.64 -8.14
N VAL A 65 -10.71 12.05 -7.10
CA VAL A 65 -9.41 11.38 -7.21
C VAL A 65 -9.57 9.85 -7.23
N SER A 66 -9.06 9.22 -8.27
CA SER A 66 -8.93 7.77 -8.32
C SER A 66 -7.62 7.32 -7.69
N CYS A 67 -7.67 6.33 -6.81
CA CYS A 67 -6.52 5.79 -6.11
C CYS A 67 -6.10 4.43 -6.68
N PHE A 68 -4.81 4.26 -6.91
CA PHE A 68 -4.26 3.03 -7.49
C PHE A 68 -3.18 2.43 -6.59
N ILE A 69 -3.26 1.12 -6.38
CA ILE A 69 -2.17 0.31 -5.83
C ILE A 69 -1.51 -0.42 -7.00
N GLY A 70 -0.29 -0.03 -7.33
CA GLY A 70 0.46 -0.53 -8.48
C GLY A 70 1.16 -1.87 -8.20
N GLN A 71 1.54 -2.56 -9.26
CA GLN A 71 2.16 -3.90 -9.20
C GLN A 71 3.48 -3.99 -8.42
N GLY A 72 4.13 -2.85 -8.16
CA GLY A 72 5.36 -2.79 -7.36
C GLY A 72 5.11 -2.98 -5.86
N VAL A 73 3.87 -2.82 -5.39
CA VAL A 73 3.51 -2.96 -3.98
C VAL A 73 3.52 -4.42 -3.56
N ILE A 74 4.00 -4.68 -2.34
CA ILE A 74 3.80 -5.95 -1.63
C ILE A 74 2.54 -5.80 -0.80
N LEU A 75 1.51 -6.55 -1.15
CA LEU A 75 0.16 -6.39 -0.62
C LEU A 75 -0.13 -7.42 0.47
N SER A 76 -0.40 -6.96 1.68
CA SER A 76 -1.04 -7.74 2.74
C SER A 76 -2.54 -7.58 2.60
N LEU A 77 -3.25 -8.67 2.30
CA LEU A 77 -4.71 -8.64 2.15
C LEU A 77 -5.39 -8.29 3.48
N ASP A 78 -4.95 -8.90 4.58
CA ASP A 78 -5.51 -8.65 5.90
C ASP A 78 -5.38 -7.16 6.26
N SER A 79 -4.17 -6.59 6.11
CA SER A 79 -3.93 -5.17 6.41
C SER A 79 -4.70 -4.24 5.49
N LEU A 80 -4.92 -4.62 4.24
CA LEU A 80 -5.72 -3.83 3.32
C LEU A 80 -7.20 -3.83 3.71
N LEU A 81 -7.76 -4.99 4.05
CA LEU A 81 -9.16 -5.12 4.47
C LEU A 81 -9.42 -4.34 5.75
N GLU A 82 -8.56 -4.47 6.76
CA GLU A 82 -8.64 -3.69 8.00
C GLU A 82 -8.60 -2.18 7.74
N GLU A 83 -7.75 -1.74 6.80
CA GLU A 83 -7.64 -0.33 6.44
C GLU A 83 -8.89 0.17 5.71
N ILE A 84 -9.46 -0.64 4.80
CA ILE A 84 -10.74 -0.36 4.12
C ILE A 84 -11.87 -0.21 5.15
N GLU A 85 -12.06 -1.20 6.03
CA GLU A 85 -13.09 -1.18 7.08
C GLU A 85 -12.95 0.05 7.98
N THR A 86 -11.72 0.41 8.35
CA THR A 86 -11.45 1.59 9.17
C THR A 86 -11.85 2.88 8.46
N ILE A 87 -11.61 2.99 7.17
CA ILE A 87 -11.94 4.19 6.39
C ILE A 87 -13.47 4.29 6.19
N GLU A 88 -14.10 3.17 5.81
CA GLU A 88 -15.55 3.11 5.58
C GLU A 88 -16.35 3.34 6.87
N SER A 89 -15.91 2.80 8.01
CA SER A 89 -16.54 3.04 9.31
C SER A 89 -16.58 4.52 9.71
N LYS A 90 -15.69 5.32 9.15
CA LYS A 90 -15.63 6.77 9.35
C LYS A 90 -16.40 7.57 8.29
N GLY A 91 -17.12 6.89 7.39
CA GLY A 91 -18.03 7.50 6.42
C GLY A 91 -17.41 7.84 5.07
N ILE A 92 -16.22 7.34 4.76
CA ILE A 92 -15.59 7.52 3.44
C ILE A 92 -15.94 6.33 2.54
N ASN A 93 -16.57 6.59 1.41
CA ASN A 93 -16.88 5.57 0.42
C ASN A 93 -15.67 5.31 -0.50
N LEU A 94 -15.26 4.04 -0.60
CA LEU A 94 -14.15 3.61 -1.44
C LEU A 94 -14.61 3.02 -2.80
N ASP A 95 -15.91 2.79 -2.99
CA ASP A 95 -16.43 2.16 -4.20
C ASP A 95 -16.05 2.93 -5.46
N GLY A 96 -15.44 2.23 -6.41
CA GLY A 96 -14.98 2.80 -7.67
C GLY A 96 -13.77 3.74 -7.57
N LYS A 97 -13.36 4.14 -6.36
CA LYS A 97 -12.21 5.02 -6.15
C LYS A 97 -10.89 4.26 -6.01
N LEU A 98 -10.90 3.11 -5.31
CA LEU A 98 -9.70 2.31 -5.08
C LEU A 98 -9.59 1.20 -6.12
N ARG A 99 -8.47 1.18 -6.83
CA ARG A 99 -8.16 0.16 -7.82
C ARG A 99 -6.82 -0.49 -7.51
N ILE A 100 -6.77 -1.82 -7.61
CA ILE A 100 -5.59 -2.59 -7.25
C ILE A 100 -5.12 -3.36 -8.48
N SER A 101 -3.82 -3.28 -8.78
CA SER A 101 -3.25 -4.06 -9.86
C SER A 101 -3.38 -5.55 -9.58
N ARG A 102 -3.93 -6.32 -10.51
CA ARG A 102 -3.96 -7.79 -10.45
C ARG A 102 -2.58 -8.44 -10.38
N TYR A 103 -1.54 -7.69 -10.72
CA TYR A 103 -0.14 -8.11 -10.68
C TYR A 103 0.56 -7.72 -9.39
N CYS A 104 -0.16 -7.22 -8.38
CA CYS A 104 0.42 -7.03 -7.05
C CYS A 104 0.87 -8.37 -6.47
N SER A 105 2.04 -8.34 -5.87
CA SER A 105 2.59 -9.49 -5.18
C SER A 105 2.01 -9.58 -3.78
N LEU A 106 1.58 -10.77 -3.38
CA LEU A 106 0.98 -11.01 -2.07
C LEU A 106 2.03 -11.19 -0.98
N LEU A 107 1.83 -10.54 0.14
CA LEU A 107 2.53 -10.85 1.37
C LEU A 107 1.87 -12.05 2.03
N LEU A 108 2.64 -13.10 2.24
CA LEU A 108 2.18 -14.31 2.91
C LEU A 108 2.72 -14.36 4.34
N PRO A 109 2.04 -15.05 5.27
CA PRO A 109 2.50 -15.19 6.66
C PRO A 109 3.92 -15.73 6.80
N ILE A 110 4.35 -16.56 5.86
CA ILE A 110 5.72 -17.10 5.82
C ILE A 110 6.79 -16.01 5.72
N HIS A 111 6.53 -14.93 4.98
CA HIS A 111 7.48 -13.82 4.85
C HIS A 111 7.71 -13.11 6.18
N ALA A 112 6.63 -12.89 6.95
CA ALA A 112 6.73 -12.31 8.29
C ALA A 112 7.51 -13.23 9.23
N ARG A 113 7.30 -14.55 9.12
CA ARG A 113 8.03 -15.53 9.90
C ARG A 113 9.53 -15.54 9.57
N ILE A 114 9.88 -15.47 8.28
CA ILE A 114 11.27 -15.37 7.83
C ILE A 114 11.92 -14.09 8.36
N ASP A 115 11.22 -12.97 8.28
CA ASP A 115 11.70 -11.66 8.75
C ASP A 115 11.98 -11.70 10.28
N GLN A 116 11.06 -12.27 11.06
CA GLN A 116 11.23 -12.47 12.50
C GLN A 116 12.47 -13.33 12.81
N LEU A 117 12.61 -14.48 12.15
CA LEU A 117 13.76 -15.38 12.37
C LEU A 117 15.09 -14.71 12.02
N ARG A 118 15.13 -13.85 11.01
CA ARG A 118 16.33 -13.09 10.63
C ARG A 118 16.66 -12.01 11.67
N GLU A 119 15.63 -11.31 12.18
CA GLU A 119 15.82 -10.28 13.21
C GLU A 119 16.17 -10.84 14.60
N ASP A 120 15.83 -12.08 14.88
CA ASP A 120 16.21 -12.75 16.13
C ASP A 120 17.68 -13.23 16.13
N ASN A 121 18.36 -13.16 14.98
CA ASN A 121 19.78 -13.51 14.84
C ASN A 121 20.70 -12.33 15.16
N LYS A 122 22.01 -12.64 15.38
CA LYS A 122 23.05 -11.66 15.72
C LYS A 122 23.25 -10.55 14.68
N ASN A 123 22.91 -10.81 13.43
CA ASN A 123 23.05 -9.88 12.29
C ASN A 123 21.73 -9.16 11.94
N LYS A 124 20.98 -8.73 12.94
CA LYS A 124 19.73 -8.01 12.77
C LYS A 124 19.92 -6.69 12.03
N ILE A 125 18.98 -6.36 11.15
CA ILE A 125 18.97 -5.12 10.35
C ILE A 125 18.11 -4.03 11.02
N GLY A 126 17.18 -4.41 11.91
CA GLY A 126 16.20 -3.51 12.53
C GLY A 126 14.94 -3.34 11.68
N THR A 127 14.46 -4.43 11.08
CA THR A 127 13.24 -4.42 10.28
C THR A 127 11.99 -4.25 11.14
N THR A 128 10.85 -3.95 10.50
CA THR A 128 9.55 -3.91 11.17
C THR A 128 8.97 -5.29 11.47
N ARG A 129 9.68 -6.38 11.11
CA ARG A 129 9.26 -7.78 11.25
C ARG A 129 7.95 -8.13 10.52
N ARG A 130 7.59 -7.31 9.52
CA ARG A 130 6.36 -7.48 8.74
C ARG A 130 6.56 -8.27 7.45
N GLY A 131 7.76 -8.75 7.19
CA GLY A 131 8.07 -9.63 6.05
C GLY A 131 8.22 -8.93 4.70
N ILE A 132 8.30 -7.60 4.67
CA ILE A 132 8.39 -6.86 3.40
C ILE A 132 9.69 -7.18 2.66
N GLY A 133 10.83 -7.23 3.36
CA GLY A 133 12.13 -7.60 2.78
C GLY A 133 12.11 -8.98 2.12
N PRO A 134 11.79 -10.06 2.87
CA PRO A 134 11.66 -11.40 2.32
C PRO A 134 10.68 -11.50 1.14
N ALA A 135 9.55 -10.77 1.19
CA ALA A 135 8.61 -10.74 0.09
C ALA A 135 9.19 -10.08 -1.17
N TYR A 136 9.99 -9.02 -1.06
CA TYR A 136 10.70 -8.44 -2.20
C TYR A 136 11.78 -9.37 -2.75
N GLU A 137 12.47 -10.12 -1.91
CA GLU A 137 13.43 -11.16 -2.34
C GLU A 137 12.71 -12.21 -3.20
N ASP A 138 11.58 -12.73 -2.73
CA ASP A 138 10.80 -13.74 -3.45
C ASP A 138 10.17 -13.17 -4.73
N LYS A 139 9.76 -11.90 -4.71
CA LYS A 139 9.30 -11.20 -5.92
C LYS A 139 10.40 -11.14 -6.99
N THR A 140 11.61 -10.76 -6.61
CA THR A 140 12.75 -10.67 -7.51
C THR A 140 13.17 -12.07 -8.01
N ALA A 141 13.10 -13.06 -7.14
CA ALA A 141 13.35 -14.46 -7.46
C ALA A 141 12.20 -15.13 -8.25
N ARG A 142 11.09 -14.42 -8.54
CA ARG A 142 9.89 -14.93 -9.21
C ARG A 142 9.23 -16.12 -8.51
N ARG A 143 9.26 -16.14 -7.17
CA ARG A 143 8.63 -17.17 -6.34
C ARG A 143 7.32 -16.73 -5.71
N LEU A 144 6.96 -15.47 -5.87
CA LEU A 144 5.83 -14.85 -5.17
C LEU A 144 4.52 -15.09 -5.90
N SER A 145 3.47 -15.38 -5.14
CA SER A 145 2.10 -15.44 -5.66
C SER A 145 1.58 -14.05 -5.99
N LEU A 146 0.85 -13.95 -7.08
CA LEU A 146 0.14 -12.75 -7.50
C LEU A 146 -1.34 -12.86 -7.15
N ILE A 147 -2.03 -11.74 -7.00
CA ILE A 147 -3.46 -11.72 -6.67
C ILE A 147 -4.28 -12.60 -7.62
N HIS A 148 -4.08 -12.48 -8.92
CA HIS A 148 -4.85 -13.21 -9.92
C HIS A 148 -4.61 -14.75 -9.93
N ILE A 149 -3.54 -15.22 -9.26
CA ILE A 149 -3.25 -16.64 -9.11
C ILE A 149 -3.95 -17.19 -7.86
N SER A 150 -3.98 -16.40 -6.79
CA SER A 150 -4.49 -16.83 -5.48
C SER A 150 -6.02 -16.81 -5.39
N GLU A 151 -6.70 -16.02 -6.23
CA GLU A 151 -8.16 -15.89 -6.23
C GLU A 151 -8.76 -16.00 -7.63
N PRO A 152 -8.70 -17.18 -8.28
CA PRO A 152 -9.22 -17.34 -9.63
C PRO A 152 -10.74 -17.24 -9.73
N THR A 153 -11.47 -17.34 -8.61
CA THR A 153 -12.93 -17.43 -8.58
C THR A 153 -13.66 -16.22 -8.01
N ARG A 154 -12.99 -15.33 -7.29
CA ARG A 154 -13.57 -14.06 -6.83
C ARG A 154 -13.16 -12.93 -7.77
N GLN A 155 -14.10 -12.50 -8.59
CA GLN A 155 -14.02 -11.19 -9.23
C GLN A 155 -14.12 -10.13 -8.14
N PHE A 156 -13.00 -9.76 -7.52
CA PHE A 156 -12.90 -8.40 -7.03
C PHE A 156 -13.08 -7.52 -8.26
N CYS A 157 -14.05 -6.60 -8.22
CA CYS A 157 -14.28 -5.66 -9.28
C CYS A 157 -13.04 -4.79 -9.50
N ILE A 158 -12.06 -5.33 -10.20
CA ILE A 158 -10.96 -4.59 -10.75
C ILE A 158 -11.46 -4.12 -12.11
N SER A 159 -12.15 -2.99 -12.09
CA SER A 159 -12.54 -2.28 -13.30
C SER A 159 -11.25 -1.82 -14.00
N TYR A 160 -11.09 -2.20 -15.26
CA TYR A 160 -10.05 -1.68 -16.15
C TYR A 160 -10.29 -0.23 -16.52
#